data_e7bc4c887ddb2ba19940276b4219bdbc
#
_entry.id   e7bc4c887ddb2ba19940276b4219bdbc
#
_cell.length_a   1.000
_cell.length_b   1.000
_cell.length_c   1.000
_cell.angle_alpha   90.00
_cell.angle_beta   90.00
_cell.angle_gamma   90.00
#
_symmetry.space_group_name_H-M   'P 1'
#
loop_
_entity.id
_entity.type
_entity.pdbx_description
1 polymer ?
#
loop_
_entity_poly.entity_id
_entity_poly.type
_entity_poly.pdbx_seq_one_letter_code
_entity_poly.pdbx_strand_id
1 'polypeptide(L)'
;MAQEDVFKKIVSHCKEYGFVFPSSEIYDGLGAVYDYGQNGVELKNNIKQYWWKAMTMLHENIVGIDSAIFMHPTIWKASGHVDAFNDPLIDNRDSKKRYRADVLIEDQIAKYDEKIQKEVEKARKRFGDSFDEAKYLETSERVKETKEKRDALHARYAAAMQGPDLDELKQIILDEEIVCPISGTRNWTDVRQFNLMFSTEMGASADASMKIYLRPETAQGIFVNYLNVQKNGRMKIPFGIAQIGKAFRNEIVARQFIFRMREFEQMEMQFFVQPGTELEWFPKWKETRMKWHQALGFGAENYRFHDHDKLAHYANAATDIEFKMPFGFKEVEGIHSRTNFDLSQHEKYSGKSIKYFDPQTNESYTPYVIETSIGVDRMFLSIMCHAFEEEKLENGETRVVLKLPAALAPVKCAVMPLVKKDGLPEKAREIIDSLKFHFNCQYDEKDSIGKRYRRQDAIGTPYCVTVDHDTLNDGCVTLRFRDTMEQERVAISELNGIIEDKVSIASLLKKL
;
A
#
# COMPACT_ATOMS: atom_id res chain seq x y z
N MET A 1 18.77 -7.50 16.03
CA MET A 1 17.49 -8.23 15.98
C MET A 1 17.27 -8.68 14.57
N ALA A 2 16.79 -9.91 14.34
CA ALA A 2 16.44 -10.35 13.00
C ALA A 2 15.27 -9.50 12.48
N GLN A 3 15.27 -9.15 11.20
CA GLN A 3 14.21 -8.32 10.58
C GLN A 3 12.80 -8.91 10.79
N GLU A 4 12.70 -10.23 10.84
CA GLU A 4 11.46 -10.96 11.13
C GLU A 4 10.90 -10.67 12.55
N ASP A 5 11.78 -10.46 13.55
CA ASP A 5 11.36 -10.13 14.91
C ASP A 5 10.77 -8.72 15.00
N VAL A 6 11.31 -7.76 14.23
CA VAL A 6 10.76 -6.39 14.16
C VAL A 6 9.36 -6.41 13.56
N PHE A 7 9.15 -7.15 12.48
CA PHE A 7 7.84 -7.24 11.85
C PHE A 7 6.77 -7.86 12.77
N LYS A 8 7.12 -8.92 13.52
CA LYS A 8 6.23 -9.51 14.52
C LYS A 8 5.84 -8.50 15.62
N LYS A 9 6.78 -7.67 16.06
CA LYS A 9 6.50 -6.60 17.03
C LYS A 9 5.53 -5.57 16.48
N ILE A 10 5.69 -5.14 15.21
CA ILE A 10 4.77 -4.21 14.55
C ILE A 10 3.36 -4.79 14.47
N VAL A 11 3.22 -6.06 14.08
CA VAL A 11 1.91 -6.75 14.03
C VAL A 11 1.26 -6.81 15.41
N SER A 12 2.03 -7.18 16.44
CA SER A 12 1.54 -7.21 17.82
C SER A 12 1.10 -5.82 18.30
N HIS A 13 1.91 -4.79 18.00
CA HIS A 13 1.61 -3.41 18.33
C HIS A 13 0.32 -2.93 17.65
N CYS A 14 0.13 -3.25 16.36
CA CYS A 14 -1.09 -2.92 15.64
C CYS A 14 -2.34 -3.48 16.35
N LYS A 15 -2.27 -4.71 16.83
CA LYS A 15 -3.37 -5.36 17.56
C LYS A 15 -3.59 -4.72 18.92
N GLU A 16 -2.52 -4.56 19.70
CA GLU A 16 -2.59 -4.05 21.07
C GLU A 16 -3.16 -2.62 21.15
N TYR A 17 -2.76 -1.77 20.20
CA TYR A 17 -3.13 -0.35 20.23
C TYR A 17 -4.30 0.01 19.28
N GLY A 18 -5.08 -0.99 18.85
CA GLY A 18 -6.31 -0.76 18.09
C GLY A 18 -6.07 -0.17 16.70
N PHE A 19 -5.02 -0.59 16.02
CA PHE A 19 -4.78 -0.25 14.63
C PHE A 19 -5.40 -1.29 13.69
N VAL A 20 -4.97 -2.55 13.78
CA VAL A 20 -5.42 -3.63 12.90
C VAL A 20 -5.48 -4.94 13.69
N PHE A 21 -6.55 -5.69 13.51
CA PHE A 21 -6.74 -7.01 14.08
C PHE A 21 -7.49 -7.93 13.10
N PRO A 22 -7.41 -9.27 13.26
CA PRO A 22 -8.13 -10.20 12.40
C PRO A 22 -9.64 -9.93 12.41
N SER A 23 -10.26 -9.93 11.25
CA SER A 23 -11.71 -9.78 11.17
C SER A 23 -12.42 -10.98 11.78
N SER A 24 -13.52 -10.73 12.50
CA SER A 24 -14.34 -11.76 13.13
C SER A 24 -13.58 -12.64 14.14
N GLU A 25 -12.64 -12.06 14.89
CA GLU A 25 -11.75 -12.79 15.80
C GLU A 25 -12.51 -13.64 16.83
N ILE A 26 -13.71 -13.24 17.24
CA ILE A 26 -14.57 -14.02 18.17
C ILE A 26 -15.04 -15.35 17.58
N TYR A 27 -14.89 -15.57 16.28
CA TYR A 27 -15.16 -16.81 15.55
C TYR A 27 -13.87 -17.39 14.94
N ASP A 28 -12.74 -17.24 15.60
CA ASP A 28 -11.41 -17.67 15.15
C ASP A 28 -10.88 -16.93 13.89
N GLY A 29 -11.55 -15.86 13.50
CA GLY A 29 -11.15 -15.00 12.39
C GLY A 29 -11.48 -15.56 11.01
N LEU A 30 -11.36 -14.70 9.99
CA LEU A 30 -11.40 -15.07 8.58
C LEU A 30 -10.04 -14.81 7.93
N GLY A 31 -9.45 -15.86 7.36
CA GLY A 31 -8.07 -15.78 6.82
C GLY A 31 -7.92 -14.69 5.76
N ALA A 32 -6.89 -13.85 5.92
CA ALA A 32 -6.56 -12.72 5.04
C ALA A 32 -7.64 -11.64 4.95
N VAL A 33 -8.44 -11.47 5.98
CA VAL A 33 -9.38 -10.36 6.16
C VAL A 33 -9.10 -9.71 7.50
N TYR A 34 -9.06 -8.39 7.54
CA TYR A 34 -8.69 -7.62 8.73
C TYR A 34 -9.64 -6.46 8.94
N ASP A 35 -9.85 -6.11 10.20
CA ASP A 35 -10.59 -4.94 10.63
C ASP A 35 -9.63 -3.86 11.13
N TYR A 36 -9.96 -2.61 10.87
CA TYR A 36 -9.23 -1.45 11.37
C TYR A 36 -9.91 -0.92 12.62
N GLY A 37 -9.20 -0.92 13.74
CA GLY A 37 -9.69 -0.38 15.00
C GLY A 37 -9.71 1.16 15.04
N GLN A 38 -9.98 1.72 16.21
CA GLN A 38 -10.19 3.16 16.38
C GLN A 38 -8.99 4.03 15.94
N ASN A 39 -7.77 3.57 16.16
CA ASN A 39 -6.58 4.29 15.68
C ASN A 39 -6.26 3.96 14.22
N GLY A 40 -6.54 2.73 13.80
CA GLY A 40 -6.30 2.28 12.43
C GLY A 40 -7.20 2.97 11.43
N VAL A 41 -8.49 3.13 11.72
CA VAL A 41 -9.43 3.78 10.80
C VAL A 41 -9.10 5.26 10.60
N GLU A 42 -8.68 5.96 11.66
CA GLU A 42 -8.28 7.36 11.56
C GLU A 42 -7.00 7.53 10.73
N LEU A 43 -5.97 6.71 10.98
CA LEU A 43 -4.75 6.72 10.16
C LEU A 43 -5.09 6.42 8.68
N LYS A 44 -5.92 5.42 8.43
CA LYS A 44 -6.34 5.02 7.08
C LYS A 44 -7.11 6.13 6.37
N ASN A 45 -8.02 6.80 7.06
CA ASN A 45 -8.76 7.95 6.52
C ASN A 45 -7.84 9.14 6.22
N ASN A 46 -6.86 9.42 7.08
CA ASN A 46 -5.88 10.49 6.84
C ASN A 46 -5.01 10.19 5.61
N ILE A 47 -4.59 8.93 5.40
CA ILE A 47 -3.87 8.50 4.18
C ILE A 47 -4.71 8.74 2.93
N LYS A 48 -5.98 8.30 2.94
CA LYS A 48 -6.90 8.49 1.84
C LYS A 48 -7.15 9.98 1.55
N GLN A 49 -7.33 10.79 2.59
CA GLN A 49 -7.52 12.22 2.46
C GLN A 49 -6.28 12.93 1.87
N TYR A 50 -5.07 12.53 2.28
CA TYR A 50 -3.82 13.06 1.73
C TYR A 50 -3.70 12.75 0.24
N TRP A 51 -3.96 11.50 -0.17
CA TRP A 51 -3.94 11.12 -1.58
C TRP A 51 -5.03 11.83 -2.39
N TRP A 52 -6.27 11.83 -1.89
CA TRP A 52 -7.41 12.45 -2.57
C TRP A 52 -7.20 13.93 -2.85
N LYS A 53 -6.76 14.66 -1.84
CA LYS A 53 -6.49 16.09 -1.97
C LYS A 53 -5.28 16.35 -2.89
N ALA A 54 -4.24 15.54 -2.83
CA ALA A 54 -3.11 15.65 -3.76
C ALA A 54 -3.56 15.47 -5.21
N MET A 55 -4.46 14.53 -5.48
CA MET A 55 -4.98 14.30 -6.84
C MET A 55 -5.96 15.38 -7.29
N THR A 56 -7.00 15.66 -6.50
CA THR A 56 -8.15 16.47 -6.96
C THR A 56 -8.03 17.96 -6.68
N MET A 57 -7.12 18.38 -5.79
CA MET A 57 -6.93 19.80 -5.48
C MET A 57 -5.66 20.39 -6.08
N LEU A 58 -4.59 19.61 -6.21
CA LEU A 58 -3.33 20.11 -6.78
C LEU A 58 -3.29 19.99 -8.32
N HIS A 59 -4.21 19.23 -8.90
CA HIS A 59 -4.35 19.06 -10.35
C HIS A 59 -5.75 19.54 -10.79
N GLU A 60 -5.82 20.66 -11.53
CA GLU A 60 -7.09 21.23 -11.99
C GLU A 60 -7.85 20.32 -12.98
N ASN A 61 -7.14 19.40 -13.62
CA ASN A 61 -7.68 18.48 -14.62
C ASN A 61 -7.89 17.06 -14.09
N ILE A 62 -7.95 16.86 -12.77
CA ILE A 62 -8.30 15.57 -12.16
C ILE A 62 -9.59 15.72 -11.36
N VAL A 63 -10.56 14.86 -11.62
CA VAL A 63 -11.83 14.80 -10.93
C VAL A 63 -12.04 13.43 -10.31
N GLY A 64 -12.93 13.33 -9.32
CA GLY A 64 -13.20 12.10 -8.61
C GLY A 64 -14.50 11.43 -9.04
N ILE A 65 -14.55 10.10 -8.91
CA ILE A 65 -15.78 9.32 -8.96
C ILE A 65 -15.83 8.30 -7.81
N ASP A 66 -17.01 7.77 -7.57
CA ASP A 66 -17.23 6.58 -6.73
C ASP A 66 -18.14 5.60 -7.51
N SER A 67 -17.52 4.62 -8.18
CA SER A 67 -18.25 3.63 -8.95
C SER A 67 -18.70 2.46 -8.09
N ALA A 68 -19.80 1.81 -8.47
CA ALA A 68 -20.34 0.65 -7.76
C ALA A 68 -19.36 -0.52 -7.72
N ILE A 69 -19.39 -1.30 -6.63
CA ILE A 69 -18.64 -2.57 -6.51
C ILE A 69 -19.26 -3.61 -7.46
N PHE A 70 -20.59 -3.72 -7.47
CA PHE A 70 -21.32 -4.58 -8.39
C PHE A 70 -21.47 -3.89 -9.74
N MET A 71 -20.89 -4.49 -10.75
CA MET A 71 -20.91 -3.99 -12.12
C MET A 71 -21.39 -5.09 -13.06
N HIS A 72 -21.83 -4.71 -14.25
CA HIS A 72 -22.29 -5.66 -15.25
C HIS A 72 -21.21 -6.71 -15.57
N PRO A 73 -21.51 -8.02 -15.59
CA PRO A 73 -20.49 -9.08 -15.76
C PRO A 73 -19.64 -8.95 -17.02
N THR A 74 -20.19 -8.37 -18.08
CA THR A 74 -19.47 -8.13 -19.34
C THR A 74 -18.23 -7.24 -19.16
N ILE A 75 -18.20 -6.37 -18.14
CA ILE A 75 -17.03 -5.53 -17.83
C ILE A 75 -15.82 -6.41 -17.56
N TRP A 76 -15.99 -7.45 -16.73
CA TRP A 76 -14.93 -8.37 -16.35
C TRP A 76 -14.51 -9.31 -17.46
N LYS A 77 -15.41 -9.60 -18.40
CA LYS A 77 -15.10 -10.33 -19.62
C LYS A 77 -14.33 -9.44 -20.60
N ALA A 78 -14.75 -8.20 -20.78
CA ALA A 78 -14.07 -7.23 -21.65
C ALA A 78 -12.64 -6.95 -21.18
N SER A 79 -12.43 -6.78 -19.89
CA SER A 79 -11.10 -6.55 -19.29
C SER A 79 -10.23 -7.80 -19.17
N GLY A 80 -10.77 -9.00 -19.50
CA GLY A 80 -10.04 -10.27 -19.44
C GLY A 80 -9.98 -10.93 -18.04
N HIS A 81 -10.53 -10.32 -17.00
CA HIS A 81 -10.45 -10.85 -15.64
C HIS A 81 -11.16 -12.20 -15.47
N VAL A 82 -12.24 -12.44 -16.18
CA VAL A 82 -12.95 -13.73 -16.10
C VAL A 82 -12.09 -14.87 -16.65
N ASP A 83 -11.34 -14.61 -17.72
CA ASP A 83 -10.64 -15.64 -18.48
C ASP A 83 -9.18 -15.79 -18.06
N ALA A 84 -8.49 -14.70 -17.65
CA ALA A 84 -7.05 -14.67 -17.45
C ALA A 84 -6.58 -14.29 -16.03
N PHE A 85 -7.48 -13.92 -15.13
CA PHE A 85 -7.10 -13.53 -13.75
C PHE A 85 -6.98 -14.76 -12.86
N ASN A 86 -5.96 -15.58 -13.13
CA ASN A 86 -5.77 -16.87 -12.49
C ASN A 86 -4.39 -17.00 -11.88
N ASP A 87 -4.31 -17.64 -10.71
CA ASP A 87 -3.07 -18.11 -10.11
C ASP A 87 -2.84 -19.61 -10.42
N PRO A 88 -1.61 -20.02 -10.78
CA PRO A 88 -1.27 -21.43 -10.90
C PRO A 88 -1.05 -22.04 -9.51
N LEU A 89 -1.92 -22.92 -9.08
CA LEU A 89 -1.90 -23.55 -7.76
C LEU A 89 -1.42 -24.99 -7.82
N ILE A 90 -0.62 -25.39 -6.83
CA ILE A 90 -0.10 -26.74 -6.63
C ILE A 90 -0.27 -27.13 -5.16
N ASP A 91 -0.68 -28.38 -4.91
CA ASP A 91 -0.83 -28.90 -3.55
C ASP A 91 0.31 -29.89 -3.23
N ASN A 92 0.82 -29.85 -2.01
CA ASN A 92 1.67 -30.91 -1.51
C ASN A 92 0.83 -31.93 -0.74
N ARG A 93 0.91 -33.19 -1.17
CA ARG A 93 0.04 -34.30 -0.65
C ARG A 93 0.34 -34.64 0.80
N ASP A 94 1.59 -34.46 1.24
CA ASP A 94 2.01 -34.84 2.58
C ASP A 94 1.65 -33.77 3.62
N SER A 95 1.92 -32.50 3.31
CA SER A 95 1.56 -31.38 4.17
C SER A 95 0.08 -31.00 4.08
N LYS A 96 -0.64 -31.43 3.03
CA LYS A 96 -2.00 -31.01 2.67
C LYS A 96 -2.14 -29.48 2.52
N LYS A 97 -1.04 -28.80 2.16
CA LYS A 97 -1.00 -27.36 1.98
C LYS A 97 -0.91 -26.99 0.51
N ARG A 98 -1.56 -25.88 0.19
CA ARG A 98 -1.63 -25.30 -1.14
C ARG A 98 -0.62 -24.18 -1.29
N TYR A 99 0.02 -24.10 -2.45
CA TYR A 99 1.03 -23.12 -2.82
C TYR A 99 0.74 -22.56 -4.21
N ARG A 100 1.27 -21.40 -4.49
CA ARG A 100 1.37 -20.88 -5.85
C ARG A 100 2.62 -21.46 -6.49
N ALA A 101 2.47 -22.09 -7.65
CA ALA A 101 3.57 -22.71 -8.36
C ALA A 101 4.60 -21.67 -8.84
N ASP A 102 4.12 -20.53 -9.34
CA ASP A 102 4.95 -19.39 -9.73
C ASP A 102 5.81 -18.86 -8.56
N VAL A 103 5.20 -18.65 -7.37
CA VAL A 103 5.93 -18.19 -6.17
C VAL A 103 6.99 -19.21 -5.72
N LEU A 104 6.71 -20.50 -5.79
CA LEU A 104 7.71 -21.52 -5.45
C LEU A 104 8.94 -21.46 -6.37
N ILE A 105 8.72 -21.18 -7.66
CA ILE A 105 9.78 -21.03 -8.65
C ILE A 105 10.54 -19.71 -8.43
N GLU A 106 9.84 -18.61 -8.19
CA GLU A 106 10.45 -17.31 -7.86
C GLU A 106 11.29 -17.37 -6.59
N ASP A 107 10.80 -18.04 -5.53
CA ASP A 107 11.56 -18.30 -4.30
C ASP A 107 12.84 -19.14 -4.60
N GLN A 108 12.82 -20.01 -5.57
CA GLN A 108 14.00 -20.78 -5.98
C GLN A 108 15.00 -19.91 -6.76
N ILE A 109 14.53 -19.05 -7.66
CA ILE A 109 15.37 -18.06 -8.35
C ILE A 109 16.04 -17.13 -7.32
N ALA A 110 15.27 -16.62 -6.35
CA ALA A 110 15.81 -15.79 -5.27
C ALA A 110 16.89 -16.50 -4.44
N LYS A 111 16.79 -17.81 -4.21
CA LYS A 111 17.83 -18.58 -3.54
C LYS A 111 19.14 -18.64 -4.34
N TYR A 112 19.07 -18.66 -5.67
CA TYR A 112 20.26 -18.54 -6.50
C TYR A 112 20.90 -17.15 -6.37
N ASP A 113 20.10 -16.08 -6.38
CA ASP A 113 20.59 -14.72 -6.17
C ASP A 113 21.24 -14.56 -4.78
N GLU A 114 20.62 -15.11 -3.73
CA GLU A 114 21.23 -15.12 -2.39
C GLU A 114 22.55 -15.88 -2.33
N LYS A 115 22.69 -17.00 -3.06
CA LYS A 115 23.96 -17.72 -3.14
C LYS A 115 25.05 -16.89 -3.81
N ILE A 116 24.70 -16.19 -4.90
CA ILE A 116 25.61 -15.28 -5.60
C ILE A 116 26.06 -14.16 -4.65
N GLN A 117 25.13 -13.50 -3.98
CA GLN A 117 25.43 -12.43 -3.02
C GLN A 117 26.32 -12.91 -1.87
N LYS A 118 26.06 -14.07 -1.30
CA LYS A 118 26.88 -14.66 -0.23
C LYS A 118 28.32 -14.93 -0.70
N GLU A 119 28.53 -15.36 -1.94
CA GLU A 119 29.88 -15.56 -2.49
C GLU A 119 30.60 -14.22 -2.76
N VAL A 120 29.87 -13.20 -3.24
CA VAL A 120 30.37 -11.83 -3.40
C VAL A 120 30.79 -11.23 -2.05
N GLU A 121 29.96 -11.36 -1.01
CA GLU A 121 30.28 -10.87 0.33
C GLU A 121 31.52 -11.58 0.95
N LYS A 122 31.65 -12.90 0.76
CA LYS A 122 32.83 -13.63 1.19
C LYS A 122 34.09 -13.14 0.47
N ALA A 123 33.98 -12.90 -0.84
CA ALA A 123 35.09 -12.38 -1.63
C ALA A 123 35.46 -10.95 -1.20
N ARG A 124 34.47 -10.07 -0.97
CA ARG A 124 34.68 -8.72 -0.45
C ARG A 124 35.41 -8.72 0.90
N LYS A 125 35.01 -9.61 1.82
CA LYS A 125 35.71 -9.79 3.11
C LYS A 125 37.12 -10.30 2.96
N ARG A 126 37.41 -11.12 1.93
CA ARG A 126 38.74 -11.71 1.68
C ARG A 126 39.71 -10.74 1.01
N PHE A 127 39.22 -9.92 0.08
CA PHE A 127 40.06 -9.05 -0.77
C PHE A 127 40.07 -7.59 -0.31
N GLY A 128 39.19 -7.20 0.66
CA GLY A 128 39.17 -5.86 1.23
C GLY A 128 39.00 -4.76 0.19
N ASP A 129 39.75 -3.67 0.34
CA ASP A 129 39.66 -2.49 -0.53
C ASP A 129 40.09 -2.73 -2.00
N SER A 130 40.72 -3.86 -2.28
CA SER A 130 41.09 -4.25 -3.65
C SER A 130 40.04 -5.08 -4.38
N PHE A 131 38.86 -5.28 -3.78
CA PHE A 131 37.78 -6.08 -4.34
C PHE A 131 37.07 -5.34 -5.46
N ASP A 132 37.14 -5.90 -6.67
CA ASP A 132 36.35 -5.48 -7.84
C ASP A 132 35.20 -6.47 -8.06
N GLU A 133 34.00 -6.06 -7.69
CA GLU A 133 32.80 -6.88 -7.76
C GLU A 133 32.45 -7.26 -9.18
N ALA A 134 32.51 -6.33 -10.14
CA ALA A 134 32.19 -6.58 -11.54
C ALA A 134 33.10 -7.67 -12.13
N LYS A 135 34.41 -7.51 -11.89
CA LYS A 135 35.41 -8.49 -12.32
C LYS A 135 35.23 -9.84 -11.64
N TYR A 136 34.87 -9.86 -10.35
CA TYR A 136 34.63 -11.10 -9.62
C TYR A 136 33.40 -11.85 -10.14
N LEU A 137 32.32 -11.14 -10.45
CA LEU A 137 31.11 -11.72 -11.06
C LEU A 137 31.38 -12.35 -12.43
N GLU A 138 32.35 -11.81 -13.17
CA GLU A 138 32.75 -12.33 -14.49
C GLU A 138 33.80 -13.45 -14.45
N THR A 139 34.60 -13.55 -13.39
CA THR A 139 35.75 -14.47 -13.36
C THR A 139 35.57 -15.66 -12.43
N SER A 140 34.69 -15.60 -11.45
CA SER A 140 34.44 -16.67 -10.49
C SER A 140 33.60 -17.80 -11.12
N GLU A 141 34.16 -18.99 -11.31
CA GLU A 141 33.44 -20.15 -11.87
C GLU A 141 32.16 -20.47 -11.07
N ARG A 142 32.23 -20.48 -9.75
CA ARG A 142 31.07 -20.75 -8.89
C ARG A 142 29.94 -19.75 -9.07
N VAL A 143 30.28 -18.48 -9.24
CA VAL A 143 29.29 -17.43 -9.49
C VAL A 143 28.69 -17.59 -10.88
N LYS A 144 29.56 -17.89 -11.90
CA LYS A 144 29.11 -18.15 -13.27
C LYS A 144 28.13 -19.32 -13.35
N GLU A 145 28.49 -20.48 -12.81
CA GLU A 145 27.61 -21.67 -12.80
C GLU A 145 26.26 -21.37 -12.11
N THR A 146 26.28 -20.64 -10.99
CA THR A 146 25.05 -20.30 -10.26
C THR A 146 24.22 -19.31 -11.06
N LYS A 147 24.86 -18.33 -11.69
CA LYS A 147 24.22 -17.35 -12.56
C LYS A 147 23.59 -17.99 -13.80
N GLU A 148 24.30 -18.90 -14.47
CA GLU A 148 23.79 -19.65 -15.61
C GLU A 148 22.54 -20.47 -15.24
N LYS A 149 22.56 -21.17 -14.11
CA LYS A 149 21.39 -21.89 -13.58
C LYS A 149 20.22 -20.96 -13.30
N ARG A 150 20.48 -19.84 -12.63
CA ARG A 150 19.48 -18.81 -12.34
C ARG A 150 18.86 -18.27 -13.64
N ASP A 151 19.69 -17.90 -14.62
CA ASP A 151 19.26 -17.29 -15.88
C ASP A 151 18.49 -18.31 -16.74
N ALA A 152 18.93 -19.57 -16.79
CA ALA A 152 18.21 -20.66 -17.47
C ALA A 152 16.84 -20.92 -16.82
N LEU A 153 16.78 -20.99 -15.50
CA LEU A 153 15.53 -21.16 -14.76
C LEU A 153 14.59 -19.98 -15.01
N HIS A 154 15.11 -18.76 -14.94
CA HIS A 154 14.32 -17.55 -15.19
C HIS A 154 13.76 -17.51 -16.61
N ALA A 155 14.57 -17.82 -17.62
CA ALA A 155 14.12 -17.88 -19.01
C ALA A 155 13.04 -18.95 -19.23
N ARG A 156 13.20 -20.13 -18.64
CA ARG A 156 12.26 -21.25 -18.73
C ARG A 156 10.93 -20.90 -18.04
N TYR A 157 11.00 -20.32 -16.85
CA TYR A 157 9.84 -19.83 -16.10
C TYR A 157 9.09 -18.72 -16.86
N ALA A 158 9.84 -17.73 -17.39
CA ALA A 158 9.25 -16.67 -18.19
C ALA A 158 8.52 -17.20 -19.43
N ALA A 159 9.07 -18.22 -20.10
CA ALA A 159 8.41 -18.86 -21.23
C ALA A 159 7.11 -19.60 -20.82
N ALA A 160 7.13 -20.35 -19.70
CA ALA A 160 5.96 -21.07 -19.18
C ALA A 160 4.84 -20.12 -18.78
N MET A 161 5.15 -18.89 -18.34
CA MET A 161 4.17 -17.87 -17.94
C MET A 161 3.62 -17.05 -19.10
N GLN A 162 4.15 -17.16 -20.32
CA GLN A 162 3.61 -16.43 -21.50
C GLN A 162 2.28 -16.96 -22.00
N GLY A 163 2.04 -18.26 -21.91
CA GLY A 163 0.73 -18.88 -22.11
C GLY A 163 0.69 -19.99 -21.10
N PRO A 164 -0.03 -19.85 -19.96
CA PRO A 164 0.25 -20.62 -18.75
C PRO A 164 0.33 -22.11 -19.05
N ASP A 165 1.55 -22.57 -19.28
CA ASP A 165 1.86 -23.98 -19.44
C ASP A 165 2.00 -24.59 -18.04
N LEU A 166 0.88 -25.13 -17.57
CA LEU A 166 0.77 -25.66 -16.20
C LEU A 166 1.63 -26.92 -16.01
N ASP A 167 1.80 -27.72 -17.07
CA ASP A 167 2.62 -28.92 -17.03
C ASP A 167 4.10 -28.53 -16.94
N GLU A 168 4.53 -27.50 -17.67
CA GLU A 168 5.88 -26.98 -17.61
C GLU A 168 6.20 -26.34 -16.24
N LEU A 169 5.25 -25.60 -15.63
CA LEU A 169 5.45 -25.10 -14.27
C LEU A 169 5.65 -26.23 -13.25
N LYS A 170 4.90 -27.33 -13.39
CA LYS A 170 5.10 -28.52 -12.56
C LYS A 170 6.46 -29.15 -12.82
N GLN A 171 6.84 -29.26 -14.10
CA GLN A 171 8.13 -29.87 -14.48
C GLN A 171 9.31 -29.06 -13.92
N ILE A 172 9.25 -27.73 -13.98
CA ILE A 172 10.25 -26.85 -13.34
C ILE A 172 10.38 -27.16 -11.84
N ILE A 173 9.25 -27.27 -11.12
CA ILE A 173 9.25 -27.57 -9.68
C ILE A 173 9.93 -28.92 -9.39
N LEU A 174 9.72 -29.90 -10.25
CA LEU A 174 10.33 -31.23 -10.10
C LEU A 174 11.82 -31.21 -10.44
N ASP A 175 12.22 -30.59 -11.56
CA ASP A 175 13.60 -30.54 -12.03
C ASP A 175 14.50 -29.73 -11.08
N GLU A 176 14.00 -28.62 -10.54
CA GLU A 176 14.69 -27.81 -9.55
C GLU A 176 14.63 -28.40 -8.14
N GLU A 177 14.06 -29.60 -8.02
CA GLU A 177 13.94 -30.33 -6.76
C GLU A 177 13.32 -29.51 -5.63
N ILE A 178 12.35 -28.61 -5.94
CA ILE A 178 11.72 -27.73 -4.99
C ILE A 178 10.93 -28.55 -3.97
N VAL A 179 11.27 -28.39 -2.70
CA VAL A 179 10.63 -29.10 -1.58
C VAL A 179 9.54 -28.23 -0.95
N CYS A 180 8.53 -28.88 -0.41
CA CYS A 180 7.49 -28.20 0.38
C CYS A 180 8.11 -27.55 1.62
N PRO A 181 7.87 -26.25 1.86
CA PRO A 181 8.43 -25.55 3.02
C PRO A 181 8.02 -26.11 4.38
N ILE A 182 6.92 -26.86 4.44
CA ILE A 182 6.39 -27.44 5.69
C ILE A 182 6.81 -28.88 5.88
N SER A 183 6.57 -29.75 4.87
CA SER A 183 6.87 -31.20 4.98
C SER A 183 8.29 -31.57 4.56
N GLY A 184 8.98 -30.72 3.82
CA GLY A 184 10.28 -31.03 3.22
C GLY A 184 10.22 -32.05 2.08
N THR A 185 9.02 -32.48 1.67
CA THR A 185 8.83 -33.50 0.62
C THR A 185 8.58 -32.87 -0.75
N ARG A 186 8.74 -33.68 -1.82
CA ARG A 186 8.48 -33.28 -3.21
C ARG A 186 7.20 -33.92 -3.77
N ASN A 187 6.30 -34.36 -2.92
CA ASN A 187 5.06 -35.06 -3.31
C ASN A 187 4.01 -34.05 -3.79
N TRP A 188 4.21 -33.49 -4.98
CA TRP A 188 3.35 -32.47 -5.56
C TRP A 188 2.21 -33.04 -6.40
N THR A 189 1.08 -32.36 -6.42
CA THR A 189 -0.02 -32.60 -7.36
C THR A 189 0.25 -31.98 -8.72
N ASP A 190 -0.70 -32.08 -9.65
CA ASP A 190 -0.68 -31.25 -10.85
C ASP A 190 -0.96 -29.78 -10.51
N VAL A 191 -0.41 -28.88 -11.31
CA VAL A 191 -0.73 -27.43 -11.23
C VAL A 191 -2.12 -27.20 -11.84
N ARG A 192 -2.91 -26.36 -11.19
CA ARG A 192 -4.26 -26.00 -11.64
C ARG A 192 -4.44 -24.49 -11.61
N GLN A 193 -5.12 -23.95 -12.61
CA GLN A 193 -5.52 -22.56 -12.59
C GLN A 193 -6.64 -22.32 -11.56
N PHE A 194 -6.50 -21.24 -10.83
CA PHE A 194 -7.48 -20.79 -9.85
C PHE A 194 -7.84 -19.34 -10.09
N ASN A 195 -9.09 -19.08 -10.47
CA ASN A 195 -9.55 -17.73 -10.73
C ASN A 195 -9.70 -16.93 -9.41
N LEU A 196 -9.13 -15.74 -9.37
CA LEU A 196 -9.12 -14.87 -8.19
C LEU A 196 -10.40 -14.04 -8.03
N MET A 197 -11.35 -14.13 -8.95
CA MET A 197 -12.62 -13.39 -8.86
C MET A 197 -13.54 -14.02 -7.83
N PHE A 198 -13.98 -13.23 -6.84
CA PHE A 198 -15.15 -13.58 -6.06
C PHE A 198 -16.42 -13.39 -6.88
N SER A 199 -17.35 -14.30 -6.78
CA SER A 199 -18.64 -14.20 -7.46
C SER A 199 -19.81 -14.51 -6.52
N THR A 200 -20.95 -13.92 -6.82
CA THR A 200 -22.24 -14.20 -6.17
C THR A 200 -23.33 -14.17 -7.22
N GLU A 201 -24.55 -14.49 -6.84
CA GLU A 201 -25.70 -14.49 -7.71
C GLU A 201 -26.68 -13.38 -7.33
N MET A 202 -27.21 -12.71 -8.33
CA MET A 202 -28.22 -11.67 -8.19
C MET A 202 -29.49 -12.10 -8.92
N GLY A 203 -30.60 -12.21 -8.20
CA GLY A 203 -31.90 -12.64 -8.72
C GLY A 203 -32.76 -13.26 -7.64
N ALA A 204 -34.07 -13.33 -7.90
CA ALA A 204 -35.04 -13.84 -6.93
C ALA A 204 -35.21 -15.37 -6.96
N SER A 205 -34.73 -16.06 -8.01
CA SER A 205 -34.81 -17.53 -8.15
C SER A 205 -33.56 -18.05 -8.86
N ALA A 206 -33.20 -19.30 -8.62
CA ALA A 206 -32.03 -19.94 -9.24
C ALA A 206 -32.09 -19.93 -10.78
N ASP A 207 -33.28 -20.09 -11.36
CA ASP A 207 -33.48 -20.13 -12.81
C ASP A 207 -33.40 -18.75 -13.48
N ALA A 208 -33.50 -17.66 -12.71
CA ALA A 208 -33.44 -16.28 -13.18
C ALA A 208 -32.28 -15.49 -12.54
N SER A 209 -31.32 -16.19 -11.93
CA SER A 209 -30.17 -15.55 -11.31
C SER A 209 -29.09 -15.16 -12.35
N MET A 210 -28.49 -14.00 -12.15
CA MET A 210 -27.32 -13.54 -12.91
C MET A 210 -26.10 -13.64 -12.03
N LYS A 211 -25.07 -14.34 -12.51
CA LYS A 211 -23.75 -14.36 -11.85
C LYS A 211 -23.12 -12.98 -11.95
N ILE A 212 -22.80 -12.40 -10.81
CA ILE A 212 -22.07 -11.14 -10.70
C ILE A 212 -20.78 -11.35 -9.92
N TYR A 213 -19.86 -10.40 -10.03
CA TYR A 213 -18.55 -10.49 -9.42
C TYR A 213 -18.31 -9.32 -8.47
N LEU A 214 -17.56 -9.57 -7.39
CA LEU A 214 -16.94 -8.49 -6.61
C LEU A 214 -15.74 -7.98 -7.40
N ARG A 215 -15.66 -6.67 -7.60
CA ARG A 215 -14.57 -6.08 -8.40
C ARG A 215 -13.19 -6.39 -7.82
N PRO A 216 -12.23 -6.90 -8.63
CA PRO A 216 -10.87 -7.20 -8.19
C PRO A 216 -9.95 -5.96 -8.26
N GLU A 217 -10.43 -4.87 -8.86
CA GLU A 217 -9.76 -3.57 -9.02
C GLU A 217 -10.77 -2.44 -9.19
N THR A 218 -10.34 -1.22 -9.01
CA THR A 218 -11.18 -0.02 -9.18
C THR A 218 -11.10 0.60 -10.57
N ALA A 219 -10.12 0.24 -11.40
CA ALA A 219 -9.87 0.80 -12.74
C ALA A 219 -11.07 0.71 -13.67
N GLN A 220 -11.70 -0.46 -13.75
CA GLN A 220 -12.75 -0.73 -14.74
C GLN A 220 -13.98 0.17 -14.54
N GLY A 221 -14.27 0.52 -13.27
CA GLY A 221 -15.32 1.48 -12.96
C GLY A 221 -15.03 2.90 -13.50
N ILE A 222 -13.76 3.26 -13.58
CA ILE A 222 -13.33 4.53 -14.20
C ILE A 222 -13.52 4.47 -15.72
N PHE A 223 -13.06 3.41 -16.39
CA PHE A 223 -13.13 3.27 -17.83
C PHE A 223 -14.56 3.29 -18.36
N VAL A 224 -15.48 2.55 -17.73
CA VAL A 224 -16.88 2.52 -18.18
C VAL A 224 -17.64 3.82 -17.92
N ASN A 225 -17.15 4.65 -17.00
CA ASN A 225 -17.70 5.98 -16.71
C ASN A 225 -16.95 7.13 -17.40
N TYR A 226 -15.92 6.83 -18.19
CA TYR A 226 -15.09 7.83 -18.87
C TYR A 226 -15.93 8.89 -19.60
N LEU A 227 -16.86 8.47 -20.48
CA LEU A 227 -17.68 9.42 -21.25
C LEU A 227 -18.67 10.20 -20.37
N ASN A 228 -19.21 9.60 -19.32
CA ASN A 228 -20.09 10.30 -18.39
C ASN A 228 -19.33 11.45 -17.72
N VAL A 229 -18.14 11.17 -17.19
CA VAL A 229 -17.31 12.18 -16.53
C VAL A 229 -16.82 13.23 -17.53
N GLN A 230 -16.34 12.79 -18.69
CA GLN A 230 -15.83 13.69 -19.74
C GLN A 230 -16.90 14.70 -20.19
N LYS A 231 -18.12 14.24 -20.49
CA LYS A 231 -19.21 15.07 -20.99
C LYS A 231 -19.79 15.97 -19.90
N ASN A 232 -20.10 15.41 -18.72
CA ASN A 232 -20.72 16.17 -17.63
C ASN A 232 -19.76 17.20 -17.05
N GLY A 233 -18.47 16.85 -16.92
CA GLY A 233 -17.41 17.75 -16.48
C GLY A 233 -16.86 18.67 -17.57
N ARG A 234 -17.27 18.49 -18.84
CA ARG A 234 -16.68 19.19 -20.00
C ARG A 234 -15.16 19.09 -20.03
N MET A 235 -14.66 17.90 -19.62
CA MET A 235 -13.22 17.66 -19.50
C MET A 235 -12.57 17.62 -20.87
N LYS A 236 -11.40 18.23 -20.96
CA LYS A 236 -10.54 18.19 -22.15
C LYS A 236 -9.32 17.32 -21.88
N ILE A 237 -8.88 16.57 -22.86
CA ILE A 237 -7.63 15.81 -22.77
C ILE A 237 -6.44 16.78 -22.78
N PRO A 238 -5.43 16.60 -21.87
CA PRO A 238 -5.32 15.53 -20.89
C PRO A 238 -6.13 15.79 -19.61
N PHE A 239 -6.80 14.77 -19.09
CA PHE A 239 -7.47 14.82 -17.78
C PHE A 239 -7.47 13.46 -17.08
N GLY A 240 -7.64 13.48 -15.76
CA GLY A 240 -7.66 12.28 -14.94
C GLY A 240 -8.97 12.05 -14.20
N ILE A 241 -9.24 10.79 -13.89
CA ILE A 241 -10.35 10.38 -13.02
C ILE A 241 -9.77 9.57 -11.86
N ALA A 242 -10.02 10.03 -10.65
CA ALA A 242 -9.54 9.42 -9.42
C ALA A 242 -10.66 8.69 -8.67
N GLN A 243 -10.35 7.56 -8.04
CA GLN A 243 -11.28 6.78 -7.24
C GLN A 243 -10.56 6.17 -6.05
N ILE A 244 -11.26 6.11 -4.89
CA ILE A 244 -10.88 5.28 -3.75
C ILE A 244 -11.99 4.27 -3.53
N GLY A 245 -11.64 3.00 -3.40
CA GLY A 245 -12.66 1.99 -3.17
C GLY A 245 -12.15 0.61 -2.83
N LYS A 246 -13.04 -0.19 -2.29
CA LYS A 246 -12.80 -1.61 -2.00
C LYS A 246 -12.62 -2.42 -3.26
N ALA A 247 -11.69 -3.37 -3.20
CA ALA A 247 -11.46 -4.40 -4.20
C ALA A 247 -11.30 -5.77 -3.51
N PHE A 248 -11.53 -6.85 -4.25
CA PHE A 248 -11.65 -8.19 -3.69
C PHE A 248 -10.89 -9.18 -4.57
N ARG A 249 -9.98 -9.96 -3.96
CA ARG A 249 -9.25 -11.01 -4.65
C ARG A 249 -9.24 -12.26 -3.80
N ASN A 250 -9.69 -13.38 -4.35
CA ASN A 250 -9.74 -14.67 -3.63
C ASN A 250 -8.35 -15.26 -3.46
N GLU A 251 -7.50 -14.52 -2.75
CA GLU A 251 -6.11 -14.90 -2.47
C GLU A 251 -6.05 -16.22 -1.68
N ILE A 252 -5.33 -17.20 -2.22
CA ILE A 252 -5.18 -18.51 -1.59
C ILE A 252 -4.00 -18.49 -0.60
N VAL A 253 -2.93 -17.79 -0.94
CA VAL A 253 -1.73 -17.68 -0.12
C VAL A 253 -1.61 -16.25 0.41
N ALA A 254 -2.32 -15.98 1.50
CA ALA A 254 -2.17 -14.73 2.22
C ALA A 254 -0.87 -14.77 3.06
N ARG A 255 -0.02 -13.78 2.90
CA ARG A 255 1.23 -13.64 3.65
C ARG A 255 1.43 -12.18 4.06
N GLN A 256 2.24 -11.98 5.09
CA GLN A 256 2.75 -10.67 5.48
C GLN A 256 1.66 -9.70 5.96
N PHE A 257 0.73 -10.20 6.81
CA PHE A 257 -0.29 -9.38 7.45
C PHE A 257 -1.17 -8.67 6.41
N ILE A 258 -1.38 -7.35 6.52
CA ILE A 258 -2.21 -6.56 5.61
C ILE A 258 -1.54 -6.25 4.26
N PHE A 259 -0.34 -6.79 3.98
CA PHE A 259 0.30 -6.60 2.67
C PHE A 259 -0.45 -7.32 1.54
N ARG A 260 -1.04 -8.48 1.84
CA ARG A 260 -1.85 -9.25 0.87
C ARG A 260 -3.11 -9.78 1.55
N MET A 261 -4.26 -9.25 1.14
CA MET A 261 -5.57 -9.52 1.72
C MET A 261 -6.58 -9.92 0.64
N ARG A 262 -7.68 -10.53 1.07
CA ARG A 262 -8.82 -10.89 0.21
C ARG A 262 -9.75 -9.71 -0.05
N GLU A 263 -9.90 -8.83 0.90
CA GLU A 263 -10.61 -7.57 0.82
C GLU A 263 -9.63 -6.44 1.17
N PHE A 264 -9.44 -5.50 0.26
CA PHE A 264 -8.50 -4.39 0.41
C PHE A 264 -9.05 -3.12 -0.23
N GLU A 265 -8.33 -2.02 -0.11
CA GLU A 265 -8.75 -0.74 -0.65
C GLU A 265 -7.67 -0.17 -1.57
N GLN A 266 -8.09 0.33 -2.75
CA GLN A 266 -7.21 0.97 -3.72
C GLN A 266 -7.52 2.47 -3.81
N MET A 267 -6.48 3.26 -4.01
CA MET A 267 -6.51 4.65 -4.45
C MET A 267 -5.94 4.65 -5.87
N GLU A 268 -6.79 4.93 -6.85
CA GLU A 268 -6.45 4.73 -8.25
C GLU A 268 -6.84 5.93 -9.09
N MET A 269 -5.98 6.33 -10.02
CA MET A 269 -6.22 7.41 -10.96
C MET A 269 -5.87 6.94 -12.36
N GLN A 270 -6.79 7.17 -13.31
CA GLN A 270 -6.61 6.93 -14.73
C GLN A 270 -6.52 8.28 -15.43
N PHE A 271 -5.38 8.57 -16.03
CA PHE A 271 -5.10 9.83 -16.71
C PHE A 271 -5.14 9.63 -18.22
N PHE A 272 -6.12 10.25 -18.85
CA PHE A 272 -6.40 10.12 -20.29
C PHE A 272 -5.59 11.14 -21.09
N VAL A 273 -4.85 10.65 -22.08
CA VAL A 273 -3.95 11.46 -22.90
C VAL A 273 -4.18 11.20 -24.39
N GLN A 274 -3.74 12.13 -25.25
CA GLN A 274 -3.74 11.93 -26.68
C GLN A 274 -2.78 10.77 -27.05
N PRO A 275 -3.19 9.84 -27.93
CA PRO A 275 -2.30 8.77 -28.40
C PRO A 275 -0.99 9.33 -28.97
N GLY A 276 0.13 8.70 -28.58
CA GLY A 276 1.48 9.13 -28.94
C GLY A 276 2.13 10.10 -27.96
N THR A 277 1.39 10.62 -26.96
CA THR A 277 1.94 11.49 -25.90
C THR A 277 2.12 10.76 -24.55
N GLU A 278 1.71 9.51 -24.46
CA GLU A 278 1.75 8.72 -23.22
C GLU A 278 3.15 8.56 -22.65
N LEU A 279 4.16 8.39 -23.51
CA LEU A 279 5.55 8.27 -23.09
C LEU A 279 6.19 9.58 -22.62
N GLU A 280 5.54 10.72 -22.86
CA GLU A 280 5.90 12.01 -22.27
C GLU A 280 5.25 12.20 -20.88
N TRP A 281 4.02 11.67 -20.70
CA TRP A 281 3.27 11.75 -19.45
C TRP A 281 3.72 10.74 -18.40
N PHE A 282 4.13 9.56 -18.84
CA PHE A 282 4.56 8.49 -17.93
C PHE A 282 5.69 8.91 -16.97
N PRO A 283 6.84 9.49 -17.43
CA PRO A 283 7.88 9.96 -16.52
C PRO A 283 7.42 11.10 -15.59
N LYS A 284 6.53 11.98 -16.06
CA LYS A 284 5.96 13.04 -15.21
C LYS A 284 5.17 12.47 -14.05
N TRP A 285 4.35 11.43 -14.31
CA TRP A 285 3.61 10.75 -13.26
C TRP A 285 4.53 9.95 -12.33
N LYS A 286 5.59 9.29 -12.84
CA LYS A 286 6.62 8.66 -12.00
C LYS A 286 7.20 9.66 -11.00
N GLU A 287 7.64 10.80 -11.46
CA GLU A 287 8.22 11.85 -10.61
C GLU A 287 7.20 12.41 -9.60
N THR A 288 5.99 12.73 -10.06
CA THR A 288 4.92 13.27 -9.22
C THR A 288 4.56 12.31 -8.09
N ARG A 289 4.44 11.01 -8.40
CA ARG A 289 4.11 10.00 -7.39
C ARG A 289 5.25 9.77 -6.40
N MET A 290 6.49 9.72 -6.88
CA MET A 290 7.65 9.60 -5.99
C MET A 290 7.74 10.78 -5.02
N LYS A 291 7.53 12.02 -5.48
CA LYS A 291 7.49 13.21 -4.62
C LYS A 291 6.41 13.09 -3.54
N TRP A 292 5.22 12.59 -3.90
CA TRP A 292 4.13 12.37 -2.94
C TRP A 292 4.54 11.40 -1.82
N HIS A 293 5.21 10.30 -2.14
CA HIS A 293 5.73 9.37 -1.14
C HIS A 293 6.81 10.02 -0.26
N GLN A 294 7.76 10.70 -0.87
CA GLN A 294 8.89 11.32 -0.17
C GLN A 294 8.48 12.48 0.75
N ALA A 295 7.38 13.18 0.44
CA ALA A 295 6.84 14.26 1.26
C ALA A 295 6.44 13.81 2.69
N LEU A 296 6.27 12.50 2.91
CA LEU A 296 6.06 11.92 4.23
C LEU A 296 7.29 12.01 5.14
N GLY A 297 8.49 12.23 4.57
CA GLY A 297 9.72 12.42 5.34
C GLY A 297 10.42 11.11 5.74
N PHE A 298 10.14 9.99 5.05
CA PHE A 298 10.70 8.68 5.40
C PHE A 298 12.12 8.44 4.84
N GLY A 299 12.72 9.42 4.14
CA GLY A 299 14.01 9.30 3.49
C GLY A 299 13.92 8.66 2.10
N ALA A 300 14.68 9.23 1.15
CA ALA A 300 14.66 8.78 -0.25
C ALA A 300 15.22 7.35 -0.40
N GLU A 301 16.11 6.92 0.49
CA GLU A 301 16.74 5.59 0.52
C GLU A 301 15.77 4.45 0.84
N ASN A 302 14.58 4.77 1.33
CA ASN A 302 13.53 3.79 1.60
C ASN A 302 12.60 3.56 0.40
N TYR A 303 12.78 4.29 -0.69
CA TYR A 303 12.02 4.16 -1.93
C TYR A 303 12.92 3.85 -3.10
N ARG A 304 12.40 3.13 -4.08
CA ARG A 304 13.03 2.96 -5.38
C ARG A 304 11.99 2.73 -6.47
N PHE A 305 12.36 2.98 -7.71
CA PHE A 305 11.62 2.49 -8.87
C PHE A 305 12.07 1.06 -9.19
N HIS A 306 11.11 0.26 -9.62
CA HIS A 306 11.33 -1.05 -10.20
C HIS A 306 10.62 -1.08 -11.55
N ASP A 307 11.38 -0.84 -12.62
CA ASP A 307 10.84 -0.90 -13.98
C ASP A 307 10.62 -2.36 -14.39
N HIS A 308 9.49 -2.65 -15.06
CA HIS A 308 9.13 -4.01 -15.43
C HIS A 308 9.85 -4.44 -16.70
N ASP A 309 10.65 -5.48 -16.64
CA ASP A 309 11.29 -6.10 -17.81
C ASP A 309 10.28 -6.74 -18.77
N LYS A 310 9.15 -7.23 -18.22
CA LYS A 310 8.06 -7.84 -18.96
C LYS A 310 6.77 -7.05 -18.76
N LEU A 311 6.31 -6.44 -19.82
CA LEU A 311 5.08 -5.64 -19.80
C LEU A 311 3.84 -6.54 -19.95
N ALA A 312 2.75 -6.16 -19.28
CA ALA A 312 1.44 -6.72 -19.55
C ALA A 312 1.00 -6.39 -21.00
N HIS A 313 0.15 -7.23 -21.57
CA HIS A 313 -0.28 -7.09 -22.98
C HIS A 313 -0.99 -5.77 -23.31
N TYR A 314 -1.46 -5.07 -22.30
CA TYR A 314 -2.14 -3.77 -22.41
C TYR A 314 -1.21 -2.56 -22.19
N ALA A 315 0.03 -2.80 -21.78
CA ALA A 315 0.96 -1.73 -21.40
C ALA A 315 2.15 -1.61 -22.37
N ASN A 316 2.61 -0.39 -22.61
CA ASN A 316 3.86 -0.10 -23.32
C ASN A 316 4.96 0.47 -22.40
N ALA A 317 4.63 0.79 -21.15
CA ALA A 317 5.57 1.10 -20.08
C ALA A 317 4.94 0.77 -18.72
N ALA A 318 5.75 0.27 -17.79
CA ALA A 318 5.31 -0.02 -16.42
C ALA A 318 6.47 0.11 -15.43
N THR A 319 6.19 0.62 -14.25
CA THR A 319 7.11 0.71 -13.13
C THR A 319 6.35 0.63 -11.81
N ASP A 320 6.99 0.06 -10.80
CA ASP A 320 6.50 0.13 -9.43
C ASP A 320 7.33 1.13 -8.62
N ILE A 321 6.67 1.80 -7.67
CA ILE A 321 7.34 2.41 -6.54
C ILE A 321 7.37 1.35 -5.45
N GLU A 322 8.57 0.93 -5.07
CA GLU A 322 8.79 0.01 -3.98
C GLU A 322 9.23 0.74 -2.72
N PHE A 323 8.76 0.25 -1.58
CA PHE A 323 9.16 0.70 -0.26
C PHE A 323 9.92 -0.38 0.50
N LYS A 324 10.94 0.02 1.28
CA LYS A 324 11.77 -0.87 2.08
C LYS A 324 11.05 -1.33 3.34
N MET A 325 10.39 -2.48 3.24
CA MET A 325 9.76 -3.17 4.37
C MET A 325 10.79 -3.98 5.18
N PRO A 326 10.47 -4.45 6.39
CA PRO A 326 11.34 -5.37 7.14
C PRO A 326 11.66 -6.68 6.41
N PHE A 327 10.86 -7.05 5.42
CA PHE A 327 11.03 -8.24 4.56
C PHE A 327 11.50 -7.88 3.13
N GLY A 328 12.18 -6.75 2.96
CA GLY A 328 12.76 -6.27 1.70
C GLY A 328 11.92 -5.22 0.98
N PHE A 329 12.43 -4.75 -0.16
CA PHE A 329 11.69 -3.83 -1.01
C PHE A 329 10.45 -4.50 -1.58
N LYS A 330 9.30 -3.82 -1.49
CA LYS A 330 8.01 -4.30 -1.97
C LYS A 330 7.22 -3.17 -2.61
N GLU A 331 6.50 -3.52 -3.66
CA GLU A 331 5.59 -2.64 -4.37
C GLU A 331 4.54 -2.02 -3.43
N VAL A 332 4.42 -0.71 -3.47
CA VAL A 332 3.37 0.05 -2.79
C VAL A 332 2.48 0.80 -3.77
N GLU A 333 2.99 1.16 -4.94
CA GLU A 333 2.26 1.82 -6.01
C GLU A 333 2.74 1.35 -7.38
N GLY A 334 1.83 0.98 -8.28
CA GLY A 334 2.09 0.70 -9.69
C GLY A 334 1.79 1.92 -10.57
N ILE A 335 2.62 2.17 -11.57
CA ILE A 335 2.42 3.22 -12.57
C ILE A 335 2.56 2.57 -13.95
N HIS A 336 1.49 2.65 -14.76
CA HIS A 336 1.42 1.94 -16.04
C HIS A 336 0.98 2.88 -17.16
N SER A 337 1.60 2.75 -18.33
CA SER A 337 1.06 3.28 -19.58
C SER A 337 0.29 2.16 -20.26
N ARG A 338 -1.07 2.21 -20.16
CA ARG A 338 -2.00 1.12 -20.53
C ARG A 338 -2.45 1.18 -22.00
N THR A 339 -1.93 2.11 -22.77
CA THR A 339 -2.41 2.40 -24.14
C THR A 339 -3.94 2.69 -24.16
N ASN A 340 -4.66 2.32 -25.23
CA ASN A 340 -6.11 2.42 -25.31
C ASN A 340 -6.82 1.08 -25.08
N PHE A 341 -6.12 0.08 -24.56
CA PHE A 341 -6.62 -1.29 -24.49
C PHE A 341 -7.99 -1.38 -23.82
N ASP A 342 -8.11 -0.91 -22.58
CA ASP A 342 -9.36 -1.04 -21.80
C ASP A 342 -10.54 -0.35 -22.47
N LEU A 343 -10.37 0.90 -22.91
CA LEU A 343 -11.42 1.64 -23.60
C LEU A 343 -11.84 0.94 -24.91
N SER A 344 -10.89 0.44 -25.69
CA SER A 344 -11.15 -0.29 -26.92
C SER A 344 -11.88 -1.61 -26.67
N GLN A 345 -11.55 -2.33 -25.62
CA GLN A 345 -12.28 -3.55 -25.22
C GLN A 345 -13.72 -3.21 -24.81
N HIS A 346 -13.93 -2.18 -24.00
CA HIS A 346 -15.28 -1.75 -23.63
C HIS A 346 -16.10 -1.25 -24.82
N GLU A 347 -15.48 -0.54 -25.78
CA GLU A 347 -16.13 -0.17 -27.04
C GLU A 347 -16.56 -1.42 -27.82
N LYS A 348 -15.68 -2.40 -27.98
CA LYS A 348 -15.94 -3.66 -28.68
C LYS A 348 -17.08 -4.47 -28.03
N TYR A 349 -17.06 -4.65 -26.71
CA TYR A 349 -18.04 -5.48 -26.00
C TYR A 349 -19.39 -4.78 -25.81
N SER A 350 -19.42 -3.46 -25.73
CA SER A 350 -20.67 -2.69 -25.61
C SER A 350 -21.30 -2.33 -26.92
N GLY A 351 -20.54 -2.31 -28.02
CA GLY A 351 -20.95 -1.78 -29.32
C GLY A 351 -21.18 -0.27 -29.35
N LYS A 352 -20.73 0.45 -28.29
CA LYS A 352 -20.92 1.90 -28.14
C LYS A 352 -19.58 2.61 -28.28
N SER A 353 -19.51 3.65 -29.13
CA SER A 353 -18.29 4.47 -29.26
C SER A 353 -17.99 5.22 -27.96
N ILE A 354 -16.74 5.11 -27.52
CA ILE A 354 -16.19 5.83 -26.36
C ILE A 354 -15.00 6.73 -26.74
N LYS A 355 -14.97 7.16 -28.01
CA LYS A 355 -13.95 8.07 -28.51
C LYS A 355 -14.12 9.49 -27.96
N TYR A 356 -13.01 10.17 -27.78
CA TYR A 356 -12.95 11.60 -27.53
C TYR A 356 -12.97 12.34 -28.86
N PHE A 357 -13.82 13.37 -28.97
CA PHE A 357 -13.77 14.30 -30.07
C PHE A 357 -12.97 15.53 -29.65
N ASP A 358 -11.87 15.79 -30.36
CA ASP A 358 -11.04 16.96 -30.12
C ASP A 358 -11.50 18.11 -31.04
N PRO A 359 -12.09 19.17 -30.47
CA PRO A 359 -12.56 20.31 -31.29
C PRO A 359 -11.42 21.17 -31.88
N GLN A 360 -10.19 21.00 -31.37
CA GLN A 360 -9.03 21.77 -31.90
C GLN A 360 -8.49 21.16 -33.19
N THR A 361 -8.41 19.82 -33.22
CA THR A 361 -7.92 19.09 -34.42
C THR A 361 -9.04 18.62 -35.32
N ASN A 362 -10.32 18.69 -34.86
CA ASN A 362 -11.50 18.12 -35.50
C ASN A 362 -11.39 16.60 -35.73
N GLU A 363 -10.69 15.89 -34.86
CA GLU A 363 -10.46 14.46 -34.93
C GLU A 363 -11.13 13.72 -33.77
N SER A 364 -11.44 12.45 -34.00
CA SER A 364 -11.94 11.56 -32.95
C SER A 364 -10.98 10.40 -32.72
N TYR A 365 -10.56 10.17 -31.49
CA TYR A 365 -9.66 9.08 -31.14
C TYR A 365 -10.04 8.45 -29.81
N THR A 366 -9.59 7.21 -29.59
CA THR A 366 -9.66 6.56 -28.29
C THR A 366 -8.43 6.97 -27.48
N PRO A 367 -8.58 7.63 -26.30
CA PRO A 367 -7.43 8.09 -25.53
C PRO A 367 -6.52 6.95 -25.08
N TYR A 368 -5.24 7.26 -24.91
CA TYR A 368 -4.32 6.42 -24.14
C TYR A 368 -4.39 6.76 -22.66
N VAL A 369 -3.95 5.85 -21.81
CA VAL A 369 -4.16 5.97 -20.37
C VAL A 369 -2.84 5.78 -19.61
N ILE A 370 -2.55 6.72 -18.70
CA ILE A 370 -1.55 6.52 -17.66
C ILE A 370 -2.28 6.21 -16.35
N GLU A 371 -2.00 5.06 -15.80
CA GLU A 371 -2.53 4.60 -14.52
C GLU A 371 -1.56 4.89 -13.39
N THR A 372 -2.08 5.31 -12.24
CA THR A 372 -1.39 5.21 -10.93
C THR A 372 -2.31 4.49 -9.96
N SER A 373 -1.83 3.41 -9.36
CA SER A 373 -2.61 2.57 -8.47
C SER A 373 -1.83 2.24 -7.21
N ILE A 374 -2.36 2.63 -6.06
CA ILE A 374 -1.75 2.41 -4.75
C ILE A 374 -2.71 1.64 -3.84
N GLY A 375 -2.19 0.60 -3.18
CA GLY A 375 -2.93 -0.10 -2.14
C GLY A 375 -2.92 0.69 -0.84
N VAL A 376 -4.10 1.11 -0.35
CA VAL A 376 -4.21 1.85 0.93
C VAL A 376 -3.59 1.05 2.07
N ASP A 377 -3.84 -0.25 2.09
CA ASP A 377 -3.39 -1.17 3.15
C ASP A 377 -1.87 -1.38 3.11
N ARG A 378 -1.27 -1.44 1.91
CA ARG A 378 0.20 -1.48 1.75
C ARG A 378 0.85 -0.17 2.18
N MET A 379 0.23 0.96 1.84
CA MET A 379 0.69 2.28 2.28
C MET A 379 0.59 2.42 3.80
N PHE A 380 -0.51 1.96 4.41
CA PHE A 380 -0.67 1.91 5.86
C PHE A 380 0.46 1.08 6.51
N LEU A 381 0.73 -0.12 5.99
CA LEU A 381 1.79 -0.98 6.49
C LEU A 381 3.17 -0.34 6.37
N SER A 382 3.47 0.33 5.25
CA SER A 382 4.73 1.06 5.05
C SER A 382 4.94 2.12 6.11
N ILE A 383 3.90 2.90 6.39
CA ILE A 383 3.91 3.94 7.42
C ILE A 383 4.16 3.34 8.80
N MET A 384 3.44 2.26 9.15
CA MET A 384 3.63 1.58 10.43
C MET A 384 5.05 0.98 10.58
N CYS A 385 5.57 0.37 9.51
CA CYS A 385 6.92 -0.20 9.51
C CYS A 385 8.01 0.85 9.69
N HIS A 386 7.83 2.04 9.10
CA HIS A 386 8.78 3.13 9.24
C HIS A 386 8.67 3.82 10.59
N ALA A 387 7.44 4.06 11.05
CA ALA A 387 7.16 4.86 12.23
C ALA A 387 7.45 4.13 13.56
N PHE A 388 7.48 2.81 13.56
CA PHE A 388 7.66 2.01 14.78
C PHE A 388 9.11 2.03 15.24
N GLU A 389 9.34 2.58 16.43
CA GLU A 389 10.66 2.63 17.07
C GLU A 389 10.59 2.17 18.52
N GLU A 390 11.65 1.48 18.95
CA GLU A 390 11.94 1.15 20.36
C GLU A 390 13.17 1.95 20.79
N GLU A 391 12.96 3.02 21.53
CA GLU A 391 14.02 3.91 22.01
C GLU A 391 14.46 3.50 23.42
N LYS A 392 15.76 3.38 23.62
CA LYS A 392 16.34 3.25 24.96
C LYS A 392 16.52 4.63 25.58
N LEU A 393 15.95 4.83 26.75
CA LEU A 393 16.07 6.07 27.50
C LEU A 393 17.29 6.03 28.42
N GLU A 394 17.73 7.21 28.86
CA GLU A 394 18.87 7.36 29.77
C GLU A 394 18.72 6.60 31.09
N ASN A 395 17.50 6.44 31.58
CA ASN A 395 17.17 5.68 32.77
C ASN A 395 17.16 4.14 32.55
N GLY A 396 17.51 3.65 31.36
CA GLY A 396 17.55 2.25 30.98
C GLY A 396 16.19 1.64 30.58
N GLU A 397 15.08 2.38 30.67
CA GLU A 397 13.77 1.94 30.18
C GLU A 397 13.69 1.96 28.67
N THR A 398 12.78 1.17 28.09
CA THR A 398 12.46 1.19 26.67
C THR A 398 11.16 1.96 26.45
N ARG A 399 11.19 2.93 25.55
CA ARG A 399 10.02 3.65 25.05
C ARG A 399 9.64 3.10 23.68
N VAL A 400 8.40 2.64 23.53
CA VAL A 400 7.81 2.36 22.21
C VAL A 400 7.15 3.64 21.70
N VAL A 401 7.50 4.05 20.50
CA VAL A 401 6.95 5.25 19.87
C VAL A 401 6.63 5.01 18.41
N LEU A 402 5.49 5.53 17.96
CA LEU A 402 5.17 5.63 16.53
C LEU A 402 5.45 7.04 16.03
N LYS A 403 6.54 7.22 15.29
CA LYS A 403 6.91 8.51 14.67
C LYS A 403 6.13 8.76 13.38
N LEU A 404 4.80 8.73 13.49
CA LEU A 404 3.90 9.03 12.37
C LEU A 404 4.07 10.49 11.93
N PRO A 405 3.99 10.80 10.61
CA PRO A 405 3.79 12.17 10.15
C PRO A 405 2.62 12.80 10.89
N ALA A 406 2.80 13.98 11.49
CA ALA A 406 1.79 14.59 12.38
C ALA A 406 0.41 14.74 11.70
N ALA A 407 0.41 15.04 10.39
CA ALA A 407 -0.80 15.13 9.60
C ALA A 407 -1.54 13.78 9.42
N LEU A 408 -0.86 12.65 9.57
CA LEU A 408 -1.46 11.33 9.45
C LEU A 408 -1.82 10.69 10.80
N ALA A 409 -1.31 11.22 11.92
CA ALA A 409 -1.56 10.66 13.25
C ALA A 409 -3.07 10.50 13.55
N PRO A 410 -3.50 9.39 14.18
CA PRO A 410 -4.91 9.15 14.52
C PRO A 410 -5.47 10.22 15.48
N VAL A 411 -4.71 10.52 16.50
CA VAL A 411 -4.98 11.58 17.48
C VAL A 411 -3.95 12.67 17.27
N LYS A 412 -4.38 13.91 17.10
CA LYS A 412 -3.48 15.05 16.82
C LYS A 412 -2.92 15.66 18.10
N CYS A 413 -3.76 15.70 19.13
CA CYS A 413 -3.43 16.29 20.41
C CYS A 413 -4.08 15.50 21.55
N ALA A 414 -3.34 15.24 22.63
CA ALA A 414 -3.88 14.72 23.86
C ALA A 414 -3.80 15.80 24.96
N VAL A 415 -4.89 16.03 25.68
CA VAL A 415 -4.95 17.01 26.77
C VAL A 415 -5.12 16.29 28.11
N MET A 416 -4.27 16.62 29.05
CA MET A 416 -4.14 15.88 30.31
C MET A 416 -4.04 16.85 31.50
N PRO A 417 -4.87 16.71 32.54
CA PRO A 417 -4.64 17.44 33.79
C PRO A 417 -3.45 16.81 34.51
N LEU A 418 -2.56 17.59 35.10
CA LEU A 418 -1.43 17.06 35.88
C LEU A 418 -1.90 16.14 37.01
N VAL A 419 -2.95 16.60 37.73
CA VAL A 419 -3.63 15.84 38.79
C VAL A 419 -5.15 15.93 38.60
N LYS A 420 -5.89 14.97 39.24
CA LYS A 420 -7.38 14.88 39.14
C LYS A 420 -8.13 15.73 40.15
N LYS A 421 -7.66 16.92 40.39
CA LYS A 421 -8.26 17.82 41.39
C LYS A 421 -7.94 19.28 41.07
N ASP A 422 -8.41 20.17 41.92
CA ASP A 422 -8.06 21.59 41.91
C ASP A 422 -8.49 22.34 40.64
N GLY A 423 -9.55 21.88 39.95
CA GLY A 423 -10.06 22.52 38.72
C GLY A 423 -9.28 22.18 37.44
N LEU A 424 -8.20 21.35 37.52
CA LEU A 424 -7.39 21.01 36.37
C LEU A 424 -8.13 20.11 35.35
N PRO A 425 -8.92 19.09 35.77
CA PRO A 425 -9.74 18.31 34.85
C PRO A 425 -10.73 19.14 34.06
N GLU A 426 -11.41 20.06 34.72
CA GLU A 426 -12.40 20.97 34.12
C GLU A 426 -11.72 21.88 33.08
N LYS A 427 -10.56 22.45 33.41
CA LYS A 427 -9.78 23.27 32.49
C LYS A 427 -9.27 22.48 31.29
N ALA A 428 -8.83 21.25 31.49
CA ALA A 428 -8.42 20.38 30.40
C ALA A 428 -9.59 20.05 29.45
N ARG A 429 -10.79 19.83 29.97
CA ARG A 429 -12.02 19.66 29.19
C ARG A 429 -12.37 20.89 28.37
N GLU A 430 -12.31 22.10 29.01
CA GLU A 430 -12.52 23.36 28.31
C GLU A 430 -11.59 23.53 27.10
N ILE A 431 -10.31 23.18 27.26
CA ILE A 431 -9.33 23.23 26.17
C ILE A 431 -9.72 22.26 25.06
N ILE A 432 -10.08 21.01 25.36
CA ILE A 432 -10.55 20.04 24.35
C ILE A 432 -11.79 20.57 23.63
N ASP A 433 -12.74 21.15 24.35
CA ASP A 433 -13.96 21.67 23.76
C ASP A 433 -13.69 22.80 22.76
N SER A 434 -12.60 23.54 22.90
CA SER A 434 -12.15 24.51 21.90
C SER A 434 -11.41 23.88 20.70
N LEU A 435 -10.62 22.83 20.92
CA LEU A 435 -9.76 22.22 19.90
C LEU A 435 -10.48 21.21 19.01
N LYS A 436 -11.48 20.48 19.53
CA LYS A 436 -12.17 19.36 18.86
C LYS A 436 -12.84 19.68 17.54
N PHE A 437 -13.11 20.96 17.26
CA PHE A 437 -13.67 21.43 15.99
C PHE A 437 -12.65 21.52 14.87
N HIS A 438 -11.35 21.50 15.18
CA HIS A 438 -10.25 21.67 14.24
C HIS A 438 -9.55 20.34 13.93
N PHE A 439 -9.34 19.50 14.96
CA PHE A 439 -8.66 18.22 14.82
C PHE A 439 -9.02 17.25 15.94
N ASN A 440 -8.71 15.97 15.73
CA ASN A 440 -9.02 14.92 16.68
C ASN A 440 -8.18 15.03 17.94
N CYS A 441 -8.86 15.18 19.11
CA CYS A 441 -8.28 15.32 20.43
C CYS A 441 -8.65 14.16 21.34
N GLN A 442 -7.76 13.81 22.26
CA GLN A 442 -8.01 12.81 23.30
C GLN A 442 -7.77 13.39 24.69
N TYR A 443 -8.65 13.03 25.64
CA TYR A 443 -8.48 13.32 27.06
C TYR A 443 -7.93 12.11 27.78
N ASP A 444 -6.93 12.29 28.65
CA ASP A 444 -6.41 11.22 29.51
C ASP A 444 -6.07 11.75 30.91
N GLU A 445 -6.61 11.11 31.93
CA GLU A 445 -6.34 11.42 33.34
C GLU A 445 -5.96 10.17 34.15
N LYS A 446 -5.84 9.00 33.52
CA LYS A 446 -5.54 7.73 34.19
C LYS A 446 -4.04 7.57 34.40
N ASP A 447 -3.63 7.18 35.62
CA ASP A 447 -2.23 6.96 36.02
C ASP A 447 -1.38 8.26 36.12
N SER A 448 -0.08 8.13 36.29
CA SER A 448 0.87 9.24 36.30
C SER A 448 1.02 9.87 34.91
N ILE A 449 1.43 11.15 34.87
CA ILE A 449 1.62 11.88 33.63
C ILE A 449 2.60 11.18 32.68
N GLY A 450 3.68 10.61 33.19
CA GLY A 450 4.65 9.86 32.39
C GLY A 450 4.05 8.63 31.71
N LYS A 451 3.17 7.87 32.38
CA LYS A 451 2.46 6.74 31.77
C LYS A 451 1.47 7.19 30.70
N ARG A 452 0.83 8.34 30.89
CA ARG A 452 -0.08 8.93 29.89
C ARG A 452 0.70 9.34 28.62
N TYR A 453 1.85 9.99 28.77
CA TYR A 453 2.71 10.30 27.63
C TYR A 453 3.13 9.03 26.86
N ARG A 454 3.50 7.94 27.59
CA ARG A 454 3.87 6.67 26.94
C ARG A 454 2.73 6.08 26.10
N ARG A 455 1.49 6.15 26.58
CA ARG A 455 0.32 5.70 25.81
C ARG A 455 0.13 6.52 24.54
N GLN A 456 0.32 7.82 24.62
CA GLN A 456 0.20 8.71 23.45
C GLN A 456 1.36 8.52 22.46
N ASP A 457 2.57 8.34 22.95
CA ASP A 457 3.74 8.02 22.11
C ASP A 457 3.51 6.70 21.34
N ALA A 458 2.95 5.68 22.00
CA ALA A 458 2.67 4.37 21.41
C ALA A 458 1.61 4.41 20.28
N ILE A 459 0.65 5.33 20.32
CA ILE A 459 -0.34 5.52 19.25
C ILE A 459 0.04 6.61 18.26
N GLY A 460 1.19 7.26 18.46
CA GLY A 460 1.73 8.24 17.51
C GLY A 460 1.14 9.65 17.63
N THR A 461 0.56 10.02 18.77
CA THR A 461 0.05 11.38 19.01
C THR A 461 1.21 12.39 19.02
N PRO A 462 1.26 13.36 18.10
CA PRO A 462 2.40 14.27 17.99
C PRO A 462 2.52 15.29 19.12
N TYR A 463 1.40 15.69 19.72
CA TYR A 463 1.33 16.75 20.71
C TYR A 463 0.58 16.31 21.97
N CYS A 464 1.16 16.59 23.14
CA CYS A 464 0.50 16.41 24.43
C CYS A 464 0.48 17.73 25.17
N VAL A 465 -0.70 18.15 25.60
CA VAL A 465 -0.95 19.35 26.41
C VAL A 465 -1.16 18.94 27.86
N THR A 466 -0.37 19.48 28.76
CA THR A 466 -0.53 19.26 30.20
C THR A 466 -1.03 20.55 30.86
N VAL A 467 -2.14 20.41 31.59
CA VAL A 467 -2.75 21.46 32.39
C VAL A 467 -2.27 21.26 33.84
N ASP A 468 -1.61 22.25 34.39
CA ASP A 468 -1.04 22.28 35.72
C ASP A 468 -1.64 23.43 36.57
N HIS A 469 -1.19 23.60 37.81
CA HIS A 469 -1.70 24.62 38.69
C HIS A 469 -1.38 26.05 38.21
N ASP A 470 -0.25 26.25 37.56
CA ASP A 470 0.12 27.57 37.01
C ASP A 470 -0.80 27.97 35.86
N THR A 471 -1.32 26.98 35.11
CA THR A 471 -2.29 27.18 34.02
C THR A 471 -3.54 28.00 34.48
N LEU A 472 -3.99 27.79 35.72
CA LEU A 472 -5.14 28.49 36.26
C LEU A 472 -4.86 29.98 36.52
N ASN A 473 -3.57 30.34 36.68
CA ASN A 473 -3.14 31.70 36.98
C ASN A 473 -2.67 32.45 35.73
N ASP A 474 -1.90 31.80 34.87
CA ASP A 474 -1.22 32.45 33.73
C ASP A 474 -1.89 32.15 32.36
N GLY A 475 -2.88 31.25 32.31
CA GLY A 475 -3.56 30.87 31.07
C GLY A 475 -2.64 30.13 30.07
N CYS A 476 -1.50 29.61 30.56
CA CYS A 476 -0.56 28.84 29.74
C CYS A 476 -0.58 27.35 30.10
N VAL A 477 -0.19 26.51 29.16
CA VAL A 477 -0.09 25.05 29.33
C VAL A 477 1.29 24.57 28.89
N THR A 478 1.65 23.38 29.33
CA THR A 478 2.85 22.72 28.83
C THR A 478 2.51 21.92 27.59
N LEU A 479 3.10 22.29 26.44
CA LEU A 479 3.02 21.54 25.17
C LEU A 479 4.26 20.66 25.02
N ARG A 480 4.04 19.34 24.93
CA ARG A 480 5.11 18.35 24.73
C ARG A 480 5.09 17.80 23.30
N PHE A 481 6.26 17.73 22.72
CA PHE A 481 6.51 17.18 21.39
C PHE A 481 6.89 15.69 21.50
N ARG A 482 6.19 14.81 20.73
CA ARG A 482 6.43 13.35 20.76
C ARG A 482 7.87 13.01 20.35
N ASP A 483 8.37 13.59 19.27
CA ASP A 483 9.60 13.13 18.61
C ASP A 483 10.87 13.54 19.41
N THR A 484 10.89 14.70 20.03
CA THR A 484 12.02 15.21 20.82
C THR A 484 11.83 15.04 22.33
N MET A 485 10.61 14.82 22.80
CA MET A 485 10.19 14.89 24.21
C MET A 485 10.37 16.27 24.85
N GLU A 486 10.76 17.29 24.10
CA GLU A 486 10.83 18.66 24.55
C GLU A 486 9.47 19.20 24.99
N GLN A 487 9.50 20.15 25.88
CA GLN A 487 8.31 20.78 26.44
C GLN A 487 8.46 22.29 26.41
N GLU A 488 7.39 22.96 25.98
CA GLU A 488 7.30 24.41 25.93
C GLU A 488 6.11 24.92 26.72
N ARG A 489 6.22 26.11 27.32
CA ARG A 489 5.08 26.80 27.92
C ARG A 489 4.43 27.67 26.86
N VAL A 490 3.14 27.43 26.53
CA VAL A 490 2.41 28.14 25.49
C VAL A 490 1.07 28.64 26.00
N ALA A 491 0.60 29.79 25.51
CA ALA A 491 -0.71 30.33 25.86
C ALA A 491 -1.81 29.42 25.26
N ILE A 492 -2.90 29.19 26.04
CA ILE A 492 -4.05 28.38 25.57
C ILE A 492 -4.64 28.97 24.29
N SER A 493 -4.66 30.31 24.16
CA SER A 493 -5.17 31.01 22.98
C SER A 493 -4.37 30.75 21.69
N GLU A 494 -3.11 30.33 21.79
CA GLU A 494 -2.25 30.06 20.65
C GLU A 494 -2.21 28.58 20.24
N LEU A 495 -2.69 27.67 21.10
CA LEU A 495 -2.63 26.22 20.90
C LEU A 495 -3.21 25.78 19.56
N ASN A 496 -4.38 26.30 19.21
CA ASN A 496 -5.04 25.91 17.96
C ASN A 496 -4.16 26.21 16.74
N GLY A 497 -3.65 27.45 16.65
CA GLY A 497 -2.81 27.86 15.51
C GLY A 497 -1.50 27.07 15.44
N ILE A 498 -0.85 26.83 16.59
CA ILE A 498 0.42 26.08 16.66
C ILE A 498 0.22 24.64 16.18
N ILE A 499 -0.83 23.97 16.63
CA ILE A 499 -1.07 22.55 16.36
C ILE A 499 -1.66 22.37 14.96
N GLU A 500 -2.68 23.13 14.57
CA GLU A 500 -3.41 22.98 13.30
C GLU A 500 -2.48 23.11 12.09
N ASP A 501 -1.56 24.08 12.10
CA ASP A 501 -0.59 24.25 10.99
C ASP A 501 0.29 23.00 10.78
N LYS A 502 0.61 22.28 11.86
CA LYS A 502 1.46 21.08 11.82
C LYS A 502 0.71 19.79 11.49
N VAL A 503 -0.55 19.67 11.96
CA VAL A 503 -1.33 18.43 11.86
C VAL A 503 -2.29 18.41 10.67
N SER A 504 -2.44 19.52 9.96
CA SER A 504 -3.30 19.60 8.77
C SER A 504 -2.70 18.82 7.59
N ILE A 505 -3.56 18.24 6.77
CA ILE A 505 -3.11 17.60 5.49
C ILE A 505 -2.42 18.65 4.59
N ALA A 506 -2.81 19.92 4.69
CA ALA A 506 -2.17 21.02 3.95
C ALA A 506 -0.66 21.09 4.23
N SER A 507 -0.19 20.72 5.43
CA SER A 507 1.24 20.69 5.76
C SER A 507 2.04 19.70 4.91
N LEU A 508 1.42 18.59 4.48
CA LEU A 508 2.02 17.64 3.53
C LEU A 508 1.87 18.12 2.08
N LEU A 509 0.70 18.64 1.71
CA LEU A 509 0.45 19.11 0.35
C LEU A 509 1.38 20.25 -0.07
N LYS A 510 1.74 21.14 0.86
CA LYS A 510 2.69 22.24 0.62
C LYS A 510 4.12 21.78 0.29
N LYS A 511 4.45 20.49 0.48
CA LYS A 511 5.76 19.91 0.15
C LYS A 511 5.81 19.31 -1.27
N LEU A 512 4.67 19.22 -1.95
CA LEU A 512 4.53 18.68 -3.32
C LEU A 512 4.74 19.78 -4.37
#